data_42f3488529fb9b5a27775695c00a4a1f
#
_entry.id   42f3488529fb9b5a27775695c00a4a1f
#
_cell.length_a   1.000
_cell.length_b   1.000
_cell.length_c   1.000
_cell.angle_alpha   90.00
_cell.angle_beta   90.00
_cell.angle_gamma   90.00
#
_symmetry.space_group_name_H-M   'P 1'
#
loop_
_entity.id
_entity.type
_entity.pdbx_description
1 polymer ?
#
loop_
_entity_poly.entity_id
_entity_poly.type
_entity_poly.pdbx_seq_one_letter_code
_entity_poly.pdbx_strand_id
1 'polypeptide(L)'
;MISLEIIVNGQHRVVAGIAESELVTANVSLYPAVQDGWLDVSGSVLPAGQPAADANWLSAALTVGDIVEVRLVDSDQPQAPKLSRIDPTAQASDNIPTVCAFCEKTYLEVEGMMSSRKAMICRGCVDYLHEMMNPSDHAAD
;
A
#
# COMPACT_ATOMS: atom_id res chain seq x y z
N MET A 1 -23.49 15.02 -2.37
CA MET A 1 -22.02 14.92 -2.17
C MET A 1 -21.44 13.95 -3.17
N ILE A 2 -20.33 14.31 -3.82
CA ILE A 2 -19.67 13.42 -4.79
C ILE A 2 -19.04 12.24 -4.06
N SER A 3 -19.39 11.03 -4.48
CA SER A 3 -18.93 9.78 -3.91
C SER A 3 -18.52 8.80 -5.01
N LEU A 4 -17.72 7.79 -4.66
CA LEU A 4 -17.41 6.66 -5.55
C LEU A 4 -18.36 5.50 -5.27
N GLU A 5 -19.14 5.12 -6.28
CA GLU A 5 -19.93 3.89 -6.26
C GLU A 5 -19.13 2.77 -6.90
N ILE A 6 -19.04 1.63 -6.23
CA ILE A 6 -18.36 0.43 -6.71
C ILE A 6 -19.37 -0.68 -6.92
N ILE A 7 -19.34 -1.23 -8.12
CA ILE A 7 -20.20 -2.34 -8.55
C ILE A 7 -19.28 -3.47 -9.03
N VAL A 8 -19.50 -4.68 -8.54
CA VAL A 8 -18.76 -5.88 -8.98
C VAL A 8 -19.76 -6.89 -9.52
N ASN A 9 -19.60 -7.29 -10.77
CA ASN A 9 -20.49 -8.23 -11.46
C ASN A 9 -21.96 -7.79 -11.43
N GLY A 10 -22.20 -6.50 -11.60
CA GLY A 10 -23.54 -5.92 -11.55
C GLY A 10 -24.13 -5.82 -10.14
N GLN A 11 -23.41 -6.22 -9.10
CA GLN A 11 -23.85 -6.08 -7.71
C GLN A 11 -23.21 -4.85 -7.07
N HIS A 12 -24.03 -4.00 -6.51
CA HIS A 12 -23.59 -2.85 -5.73
C HIS A 12 -22.80 -3.33 -4.49
N ARG A 13 -21.59 -2.79 -4.29
CA ARG A 13 -20.71 -3.18 -3.19
C ARG A 13 -20.56 -2.08 -2.14
N VAL A 14 -20.32 -0.86 -2.57
CA VAL A 14 -20.11 0.26 -1.66
C VAL A 14 -20.31 1.61 -2.35
N VAL A 15 -20.78 2.60 -1.60
CA VAL A 15 -20.66 4.03 -1.91
C VAL A 15 -19.67 4.64 -0.94
N ALA A 16 -18.49 4.98 -1.44
CA ALA A 16 -17.38 5.48 -0.66
C ALA A 16 -17.28 7.02 -0.76
N GLY A 17 -16.92 7.65 0.34
CA GLY A 17 -16.74 9.10 0.45
C GLY A 17 -17.74 9.70 1.41
N ILE A 18 -17.26 10.22 2.52
CA ILE A 18 -18.02 10.98 3.51
C ILE A 18 -17.61 12.45 3.47
N ALA A 19 -18.36 13.32 4.13
CA ALA A 19 -18.11 14.77 4.11
C ALA A 19 -16.69 15.15 4.56
N GLU A 20 -16.11 14.38 5.46
CA GLU A 20 -14.77 14.56 5.99
C GLU A 20 -13.68 13.91 5.14
N SER A 21 -14.02 13.29 4.00
CA SER A 21 -13.02 12.67 3.12
C SER A 21 -12.24 13.74 2.36
N GLU A 22 -10.92 13.67 2.45
CA GLU A 22 -10.00 14.48 1.66
C GLU A 22 -9.67 13.79 0.33
N LEU A 23 -9.56 12.47 0.36
CA LEU A 23 -9.24 11.64 -0.80
C LEU A 23 -9.97 10.30 -0.69
N VAL A 24 -10.50 9.85 -1.80
CA VAL A 24 -11.03 8.50 -1.97
C VAL A 24 -10.47 7.91 -3.26
N THR A 25 -9.91 6.72 -3.17
CA THR A 25 -9.32 6.00 -4.29
C THR A 25 -9.91 4.61 -4.43
N ALA A 26 -10.02 4.13 -5.66
CA ALA A 26 -10.29 2.73 -5.96
C ALA A 26 -9.10 2.16 -6.75
N ASN A 27 -8.47 1.15 -6.20
CA ASN A 27 -7.30 0.53 -6.77
C ASN A 27 -7.58 -0.93 -7.12
N VAL A 28 -7.21 -1.34 -8.32
CA VAL A 28 -7.23 -2.74 -8.74
C VAL A 28 -5.80 -3.21 -8.89
N SER A 29 -5.42 -4.20 -8.11
CA SER A 29 -4.11 -4.85 -8.18
C SER A 29 -4.26 -6.22 -8.84
N LEU A 30 -3.34 -6.54 -9.75
CA LEU A 30 -3.32 -7.81 -10.45
C LEU A 30 -2.05 -8.57 -10.10
N TYR A 31 -2.19 -9.87 -9.87
CA TYR A 31 -1.10 -10.80 -9.60
C TYR A 31 -1.10 -11.92 -10.65
N PRO A 32 -0.56 -11.66 -11.86
CA PRO A 32 -0.70 -12.57 -13.00
C PRO A 32 -0.14 -13.98 -12.74
N ALA A 33 0.91 -14.07 -11.93
CA ALA A 33 1.55 -15.38 -11.62
C ALA A 33 0.62 -16.34 -10.88
N VAL A 34 -0.31 -15.82 -10.09
CA VAL A 34 -1.29 -16.63 -9.33
C VAL A 34 -2.72 -16.47 -9.85
N GLN A 35 -2.90 -15.70 -10.94
CA GLN A 35 -4.19 -15.40 -11.59
C GLN A 35 -5.22 -14.77 -10.64
N ASP A 36 -4.76 -14.02 -9.65
CA ASP A 36 -5.57 -13.34 -8.67
C ASP A 36 -5.58 -11.82 -8.91
N GLY A 37 -6.62 -11.18 -8.43
CA GLY A 37 -6.77 -9.75 -8.35
C GLY A 37 -7.28 -9.30 -6.99
N TRP A 38 -7.12 -8.02 -6.71
CA TRP A 38 -7.60 -7.40 -5.49
C TRP A 38 -8.16 -6.02 -5.78
N LEU A 39 -9.32 -5.74 -5.23
CA LEU A 39 -9.94 -4.43 -5.24
C LEU A 39 -9.86 -3.81 -3.85
N ASP A 40 -9.29 -2.63 -3.76
CA ASP A 40 -9.22 -1.85 -2.52
C ASP A 40 -9.81 -0.46 -2.74
N VAL A 41 -10.76 -0.09 -1.90
CA VAL A 41 -11.36 1.25 -1.88
C VAL A 41 -11.01 1.89 -0.55
N SER A 42 -10.09 2.82 -0.61
CA SER A 42 -9.48 3.44 0.57
C SER A 42 -9.28 4.94 0.36
N GLY A 43 -8.84 5.63 1.40
CA GLY A 43 -8.60 7.05 1.32
C GLY A 43 -8.16 7.65 2.65
N SER A 44 -8.26 8.97 2.74
CA SER A 44 -8.01 9.72 3.97
C SER A 44 -9.23 10.53 4.37
N VAL A 45 -9.46 10.61 5.66
CA VAL A 45 -10.52 11.44 6.25
C VAL A 45 -9.91 12.36 7.32
N LEU A 46 -10.45 13.56 7.42
CA LEU A 46 -10.08 14.55 8.41
C LEU A 46 -11.30 14.89 9.27
N PRO A 47 -11.62 14.11 10.29
CA PRO A 47 -12.76 14.40 11.16
C PRO A 47 -12.53 15.69 11.94
N ALA A 48 -13.58 16.49 12.12
CA ALA A 48 -13.52 17.76 12.81
C ALA A 48 -12.89 17.61 14.21
N GLY A 49 -11.79 18.33 14.46
CA GLY A 49 -11.09 18.33 15.75
C GLY A 49 -10.32 17.02 16.06
N GLN A 50 -10.09 16.19 15.08
CA GLN A 50 -9.30 14.95 15.21
C GLN A 50 -8.15 14.93 14.20
N PRO A 51 -7.09 14.14 14.44
CA PRO A 51 -6.06 13.93 13.44
C PRO A 51 -6.60 13.18 12.22
N ALA A 52 -5.92 13.33 11.08
CA ALA A 52 -6.21 12.57 9.88
C ALA A 52 -6.18 11.06 10.17
N ALA A 53 -7.05 10.32 9.51
CA ALA A 53 -7.14 8.88 9.63
C ALA A 53 -7.22 8.23 8.26
N ASP A 54 -6.62 7.06 8.12
CA ASP A 54 -6.83 6.22 6.95
C ASP A 54 -8.23 5.61 7.01
N ALA A 55 -8.90 5.64 5.89
CA ALA A 55 -10.26 5.12 5.71
C ALA A 55 -10.24 3.96 4.72
N ASN A 56 -10.89 2.86 5.06
CA ASN A 56 -11.11 1.75 4.15
C ASN A 56 -12.60 1.44 4.07
N TRP A 57 -13.14 1.45 2.85
CA TRP A 57 -14.55 1.16 2.58
C TRP A 57 -14.76 -0.27 2.10
N LEU A 58 -13.83 -0.78 1.29
CA LEU A 58 -13.94 -2.11 0.69
C LEU A 58 -12.56 -2.68 0.42
N SER A 59 -12.37 -3.95 0.77
CA SER A 59 -11.25 -4.76 0.31
C SER A 59 -11.81 -6.11 -0.13
N ALA A 60 -11.62 -6.49 -1.37
CA ALA A 60 -12.21 -7.68 -1.96
C ALA A 60 -11.27 -8.37 -2.94
N ALA A 61 -11.25 -9.70 -2.90
CA ALA A 61 -10.57 -10.50 -3.90
C ALA A 61 -11.36 -10.45 -5.23
N LEU A 62 -10.63 -10.45 -6.33
CA LEU A 62 -11.16 -10.53 -7.69
C LEU A 62 -10.61 -11.78 -8.37
N THR A 63 -11.42 -12.38 -9.22
CA THR A 63 -11.05 -13.52 -10.06
C THR A 63 -11.14 -13.18 -11.54
N VAL A 64 -10.50 -13.97 -12.37
CA VAL A 64 -10.57 -13.79 -13.83
C VAL A 64 -12.03 -13.86 -14.30
N GLY A 65 -12.45 -12.82 -15.03
CA GLY A 65 -13.82 -12.66 -15.50
C GLY A 65 -14.68 -11.71 -14.67
N ASP A 66 -14.22 -11.28 -13.50
CA ASP A 66 -14.92 -10.26 -12.73
C ASP A 66 -14.90 -8.91 -13.44
N ILE A 67 -16.03 -8.21 -13.38
CA ILE A 67 -16.23 -6.89 -13.94
C ILE A 67 -16.36 -5.90 -12.79
N VAL A 68 -15.46 -4.93 -12.72
CA VAL A 68 -15.50 -3.85 -11.75
C VAL A 68 -15.92 -2.55 -12.44
N GLU A 69 -17.00 -1.96 -11.99
CA GLU A 69 -17.43 -0.64 -12.42
C GLU A 69 -17.21 0.37 -11.29
N VAL A 70 -16.62 1.50 -11.64
CA VAL A 70 -16.43 2.63 -10.74
C VAL A 70 -17.21 3.81 -11.30
N ARG A 71 -18.13 4.37 -10.52
CA ARG A 71 -18.95 5.50 -10.92
C ARG A 71 -18.79 6.65 -9.94
N LEU A 72 -18.78 7.88 -10.47
CA LEU A 72 -18.97 9.07 -9.68
C LEU A 72 -20.47 9.32 -9.53
N VAL A 73 -20.94 9.38 -8.32
CA VAL A 73 -22.35 9.58 -7.99
C VAL A 73 -22.53 10.74 -7.02
N ASP A 74 -23.68 11.39 -7.07
CA ASP A 74 -24.09 12.28 -6.01
C ASP A 74 -24.91 11.47 -5.00
N SER A 75 -24.38 11.30 -3.80
CA SER A 75 -25.01 10.46 -2.78
C SER A 75 -25.19 11.23 -1.48
N ASP A 76 -26.37 11.13 -0.91
CA ASP A 76 -26.71 11.67 0.40
C ASP A 76 -26.45 10.65 1.53
N GLN A 77 -26.16 9.41 1.18
CA GLN A 77 -25.99 8.30 2.13
C GLN A 77 -24.76 7.42 1.80
N PRO A 78 -23.55 7.97 1.86
CA PRO A 78 -22.35 7.15 1.70
C PRO A 78 -22.19 6.19 2.89
N GLN A 79 -21.56 5.05 2.65
CA GLN A 79 -21.25 4.11 3.72
C GLN A 79 -20.11 4.63 4.58
N ALA A 80 -20.21 4.40 5.89
CA ALA A 80 -19.14 4.75 6.82
C ALA A 80 -17.93 3.83 6.58
N PRO A 81 -16.70 4.39 6.48
CA PRO A 81 -15.50 3.58 6.34
C PRO A 81 -15.10 2.93 7.66
N LYS A 82 -14.26 1.92 7.57
CA LYS A 82 -13.43 1.47 8.70
C LYS A 82 -12.27 2.44 8.82
N LEU A 83 -12.14 3.09 9.96
CA LEU A 83 -11.06 4.02 10.23
C LEU A 83 -9.90 3.31 10.92
N SER A 84 -8.71 3.48 10.38
CA SER A 84 -7.46 3.18 11.05
C SER A 84 -6.85 4.52 11.48
N ARG A 85 -6.77 4.75 12.78
CA ARG A 85 -6.06 5.92 13.26
C ARG A 85 -4.58 5.74 12.95
N ILE A 86 -4.00 6.70 12.26
CA ILE A 86 -2.56 6.85 12.22
C ILE A 86 -2.20 7.32 13.64
N ASP A 87 -1.82 6.39 14.49
CA ASP A 87 -1.24 6.73 15.79
C ASP A 87 0.17 7.28 15.49
N PRO A 88 0.41 8.58 15.68
CA PRO A 88 1.74 9.15 15.44
C PRO A 88 2.80 8.54 16.37
N THR A 89 2.38 7.89 17.44
CA THR A 89 3.28 7.10 18.29
C THR A 89 3.48 5.68 17.77
N ALA A 90 2.52 5.10 17.04
CA ALA A 90 2.68 3.81 16.38
C ALA A 90 3.60 3.91 15.13
N GLN A 91 3.63 5.07 14.46
CA GLN A 91 4.64 5.33 13.42
C GLN A 91 6.06 5.44 14.00
N ALA A 92 6.20 5.79 15.27
CA ALA A 92 7.49 5.76 15.97
C ALA A 92 7.88 4.35 16.43
N SER A 93 6.95 3.40 16.47
CA SER A 93 7.22 2.00 16.86
C SER A 93 7.28 1.04 15.67
N ASP A 94 6.67 1.34 14.53
CA ASP A 94 7.08 0.79 13.25
C ASP A 94 8.34 1.53 12.83
N ASN A 95 9.45 1.17 13.46
CA ASN A 95 10.78 1.53 13.02
C ASN A 95 10.90 1.11 11.55
N ILE A 96 10.53 2.02 10.65
CA ILE A 96 11.03 1.91 9.28
C ILE A 96 12.54 1.97 9.47
N PRO A 97 13.26 0.88 9.21
CA PRO A 97 14.68 0.85 9.43
C PRO A 97 15.27 2.02 8.61
N THR A 98 16.01 2.89 9.26
CA THR A 98 16.65 4.04 8.61
C THR A 98 18.07 3.74 8.20
N VAL A 99 18.53 2.51 8.51
CA VAL A 99 19.89 2.04 8.26
C VAL A 99 19.87 0.67 7.58
N CYS A 100 20.92 0.38 6.85
CA CYS A 100 21.12 -0.94 6.26
C CYS A 100 21.22 -1.99 7.38
N ALA A 101 20.43 -3.07 7.28
CA ALA A 101 20.40 -4.15 8.27
C ALA A 101 21.73 -4.94 8.36
N PHE A 102 22.63 -4.79 7.37
CA PHE A 102 23.89 -5.53 7.32
C PHE A 102 25.10 -4.69 7.73
N CYS A 103 25.22 -3.45 7.29
CA CYS A 103 26.37 -2.59 7.55
C CYS A 103 26.06 -1.37 8.42
N GLU A 104 24.79 -1.21 8.83
CA GLU A 104 24.30 -0.13 9.69
C GLU A 104 24.49 1.29 9.16
N LYS A 105 24.88 1.44 7.88
CA LYS A 105 25.02 2.75 7.24
C LYS A 105 23.64 3.33 6.91
N THR A 106 23.54 4.65 7.06
CA THR A 106 22.32 5.40 6.68
C THR A 106 22.24 5.58 5.17
N TYR A 107 21.06 5.98 4.67
CA TYR A 107 20.87 6.28 3.25
C TYR A 107 21.72 7.44 2.74
N LEU A 108 22.23 8.31 3.63
CA LEU A 108 23.14 9.40 3.27
C LEU A 108 24.58 8.94 3.02
N GLU A 109 24.94 7.77 3.53
CA GLU A 109 26.30 7.21 3.46
C GLU A 109 26.47 6.18 2.33
N VAL A 110 25.38 5.86 1.62
CA VAL A 110 25.35 4.83 0.58
C VAL A 110 24.68 5.35 -0.69
N GLU A 111 25.09 4.82 -1.85
CA GLU A 111 24.55 5.27 -3.15
C GLU A 111 23.15 4.74 -3.48
N GLY A 112 22.65 3.79 -2.74
CA GLY A 112 21.33 3.23 -2.98
C GLY A 112 20.88 2.36 -1.83
N MET A 113 19.59 2.37 -1.58
CA MET A 113 18.97 1.63 -0.50
C MET A 113 17.67 1.00 -0.99
N MET A 114 17.50 -0.29 -0.78
CA MET A 114 16.23 -0.99 -0.97
C MET A 114 15.57 -1.17 0.38
N SER A 115 14.28 -0.91 0.44
CA SER A 115 13.51 -1.00 1.69
C SER A 115 12.35 -1.97 1.58
N SER A 116 12.06 -2.64 2.68
CA SER A 116 10.83 -3.36 2.93
C SER A 116 10.23 -2.84 4.24
N ARG A 117 9.05 -3.31 4.60
CA ARG A 117 8.43 -2.94 5.89
C ARG A 117 9.26 -3.35 7.12
N LYS A 118 10.20 -4.28 6.97
CA LYS A 118 10.95 -4.88 8.08
C LYS A 118 12.45 -4.57 8.06
N ALA A 119 13.01 -4.25 6.89
CA ALA A 119 14.45 -4.07 6.76
C ALA A 119 14.80 -3.19 5.56
N MET A 120 15.95 -2.53 5.63
CA MET A 120 16.61 -1.86 4.52
C MET A 120 17.95 -2.54 4.24
N ILE A 121 18.32 -2.59 2.96
CA ILE A 121 19.64 -3.09 2.54
C ILE A 121 20.26 -2.12 1.54
N CYS A 122 21.51 -1.74 1.74
CA CYS A 122 22.21 -0.89 0.81
C CYS A 122 22.75 -1.68 -0.40
N ARG A 123 22.95 -0.98 -1.53
CA ARG A 123 23.46 -1.56 -2.76
C ARG A 123 24.78 -2.32 -2.55
N GLY A 124 25.71 -1.73 -1.82
CA GLY A 124 27.02 -2.38 -1.54
C GLY A 124 26.87 -3.72 -0.81
N CYS A 125 25.92 -3.84 0.12
CA CYS A 125 25.63 -5.12 0.76
C CYS A 125 24.94 -6.11 -0.17
N VAL A 126 24.06 -5.66 -1.07
CA VAL A 126 23.46 -6.51 -2.10
C VAL A 126 24.54 -7.08 -3.03
N ASP A 127 25.44 -6.23 -3.53
CA ASP A 127 26.54 -6.65 -4.40
C ASP A 127 27.45 -7.65 -3.69
N TYR A 128 27.83 -7.38 -2.44
CA TYR A 128 28.65 -8.29 -1.64
C TYR A 128 27.97 -9.65 -1.43
N LEU A 129 26.69 -9.68 -1.09
CA LEU A 129 25.92 -10.91 -0.94
C LEU A 129 25.79 -11.66 -2.27
N HIS A 130 25.60 -10.95 -3.37
CA HIS A 130 25.54 -11.53 -4.70
C HIS A 130 26.87 -12.23 -5.07
N GLU A 131 28.01 -11.60 -4.80
CA GLU A 131 29.33 -12.20 -5.01
C GLU A 131 29.55 -13.44 -4.14
N MET A 132 29.12 -13.40 -2.88
CA MET A 132 29.22 -14.55 -1.98
C MET A 132 28.34 -15.73 -2.40
N MET A 133 27.17 -15.45 -2.94
CA MET A 133 26.21 -16.48 -3.39
C MET A 133 26.55 -17.04 -4.77
N ASN A 134 27.25 -16.26 -5.57
CA ASN A 134 27.73 -16.63 -6.89
C ASN A 134 29.26 -16.42 -6.93
N PRO A 135 30.05 -17.25 -6.23
CA PRO A 135 31.50 -17.19 -6.37
C PRO A 135 31.78 -17.52 -7.83
N SER A 136 31.98 -16.47 -8.64
CA SER A 136 32.45 -16.63 -10.00
C SER A 136 33.75 -17.40 -9.96
N ASP A 137 33.86 -18.44 -10.78
CA ASP A 137 35.06 -19.23 -11.04
C ASP A 137 36.26 -18.32 -11.42
N HIS A 138 36.81 -17.65 -10.43
CA HIS A 138 38.17 -17.10 -10.53
C HIS A 138 39.18 -18.13 -9.99
N ALA A 139 39.02 -19.36 -10.47
CA ALA A 139 40.02 -20.41 -10.31
C ALA A 139 40.32 -20.95 -11.70
N ALA A 140 41.02 -20.16 -12.48
CA ALA A 140 41.77 -20.61 -13.66
C ALA A 140 42.89 -19.60 -13.93
N ASP A 141 43.98 -19.72 -13.22
CA ASP A 141 45.37 -19.85 -13.73
C ASP A 141 46.32 -20.06 -12.54
#